data_07f31bc64e77f15524bd4ee5e6551b8a
#
_entry.id   07f31bc64e77f15524bd4ee5e6551b8a
#
_cell.length_a   1.000
_cell.length_b   1.000
_cell.length_c   1.000
_cell.angle_alpha   90.00
_cell.angle_beta   90.00
_cell.angle_gamma   90.00
#
_symmetry.space_group_name_H-M   'P 1'
#
loop_
_entity.id
_entity.type
_entity.pdbx_description
1 polymer ?
#
loop_
_entity_poly.entity_id
_entity_poly.type
_entity_poly.pdbx_seq_one_letter_code
_entity_poly.pdbx_strand_id
1 'polypeptide(L)'
;MAVSTFDVFKIGIGPSSSHTVGPMKAAERFIHRWLLDPGRLHEVARIRADVYGSLALTGRGHGTDKAVLLGLEGQRPNLIDPDIIPATLERIRSSKRIQLMGQHEIAFDEKRDLGMNKRQKLPYHTNGMRFTAYNAEDEVIATRDYYSVGGGFVVNQDDAADDRIVPDETPLPYPFKSGDELLAQTARSGLSIAQLMFENEKCWRSEDEIRAQLREIWSAMQSCVARGIREEGVLPGGLKVGRRAPALYRELSSKPEAAMRDPLTTLDWVNLYALAVNEENAAGGRVVTAPTNGAAGVLPAVLHYFDRFCPGANEQRVFDFLLTSAAIGILYKENASISGAEVGCQGEVGVACSMAAGGLVAALGGNPSQIENAAEIGMEHNLGLTCDPIGGLVQIPCIERNAMGAVKAINASRMAMRGDGKHKVSLDKVIKTMRDTGRDMQDKYKETSRGGLAVNVIEC
;
A
#
# COMPACT_ATOMS: atom_id res chain seq x y z
N MET A 1 11.05 -14.01 10.29
CA MET A 1 9.76 -13.53 10.84
C MET A 1 8.66 -14.30 10.17
N ALA A 2 7.63 -14.71 10.93
CA ALA A 2 6.39 -15.15 10.28
C ALA A 2 5.61 -13.91 9.84
N VAL A 3 5.27 -13.81 8.56
CA VAL A 3 4.49 -12.70 7.99
C VAL A 3 3.23 -13.27 7.39
N SER A 4 2.09 -12.74 7.80
CA SER A 4 0.78 -13.16 7.30
C SER A 4 0.48 -12.55 5.94
N THR A 5 -0.31 -13.24 5.10
CA THR A 5 -0.94 -12.71 3.89
C THR A 5 -1.63 -11.38 4.15
N PHE A 6 -2.30 -11.27 5.30
CA PHE A 6 -3.05 -10.08 5.73
C PHE A 6 -2.17 -8.95 6.26
N ASP A 7 -0.86 -9.19 6.39
CA ASP A 7 0.14 -8.13 6.60
C ASP A 7 0.61 -7.52 5.28
N VAL A 8 0.52 -8.25 4.19
CA VAL A 8 0.83 -7.77 2.84
C VAL A 8 -0.36 -7.03 2.24
N PHE A 9 -1.57 -7.57 2.44
CA PHE A 9 -2.81 -6.97 1.97
C PHE A 9 -3.55 -6.29 3.12
N LYS A 10 -3.63 -4.97 3.09
CA LYS A 10 -4.34 -4.18 4.11
C LYS A 10 -5.34 -3.26 3.46
N ILE A 11 -6.58 -3.32 3.92
CA ILE A 11 -7.59 -2.33 3.55
C ILE A 11 -7.26 -1.03 4.27
N GLY A 12 -7.27 0.08 3.55
CA GLY A 12 -6.96 1.40 4.09
C GLY A 12 -7.45 2.51 3.18
N ILE A 13 -6.99 3.71 3.44
CA ILE A 13 -7.28 4.89 2.61
C ILE A 13 -6.02 5.42 1.95
N GLY A 14 -6.20 6.05 0.76
CA GLY A 14 -5.13 6.75 0.07
C GLY A 14 -4.72 8.08 0.72
N PRO A 15 -3.69 8.71 0.16
CA PRO A 15 -2.92 8.24 -0.99
C PRO A 15 -1.69 7.37 -0.65
N SER A 16 -1.24 7.31 0.62
CA SER A 16 0.04 6.68 0.97
C SER A 16 -0.05 5.79 2.20
N SER A 17 0.52 4.60 2.13
CA SER A 17 0.61 3.70 3.30
C SER A 17 1.51 4.26 4.40
N SER A 18 2.65 4.89 4.03
CA SER A 18 3.60 5.44 5.00
C SER A 18 3.21 6.85 5.48
N HIS A 19 2.62 7.69 4.61
CA HIS A 19 2.35 9.09 4.91
C HIS A 19 0.88 9.38 5.28
N THR A 20 -0.05 8.43 5.06
CA THR A 20 -1.47 8.57 5.41
C THR A 20 -1.87 7.51 6.45
N VAL A 21 -1.80 6.22 6.06
CA VAL A 21 -2.24 5.11 6.93
C VAL A 21 -1.41 5.05 8.21
N GLY A 22 -0.08 5.16 8.12
CA GLY A 22 0.82 5.16 9.27
C GLY A 22 0.53 6.28 10.27
N PRO A 23 0.54 7.55 9.86
CA PRO A 23 0.21 8.68 10.74
C PRO A 23 -1.18 8.61 11.36
N MET A 24 -2.19 8.12 10.63
CA MET A 24 -3.53 7.95 11.18
C MET A 24 -3.56 6.92 12.30
N LYS A 25 -2.91 5.76 12.08
CA LYS A 25 -2.76 4.72 13.11
C LYS A 25 -1.96 5.20 14.32
N ALA A 26 -0.86 5.94 14.08
CA ALA A 26 -0.02 6.47 15.16
C ALA A 26 -0.80 7.43 16.06
N ALA A 27 -1.57 8.34 15.46
CA ALA A 27 -2.40 9.29 16.19
C ALA A 27 -3.50 8.59 17.00
N GLU A 28 -4.22 7.63 16.38
CA GLU A 28 -5.24 6.83 17.09
C GLU A 28 -4.63 6.03 18.25
N ARG A 29 -3.51 5.32 18.01
CA ARG A 29 -2.82 4.54 19.06
C ARG A 29 -2.33 5.41 20.21
N PHE A 30 -1.82 6.64 19.92
CA PHE A 30 -1.40 7.55 20.98
C PHE A 30 -2.56 7.90 21.92
N ILE A 31 -3.70 8.30 21.36
CA ILE A 31 -4.87 8.63 22.19
C ILE A 31 -5.37 7.42 22.92
N HIS A 32 -5.56 6.28 22.24
CA HIS A 32 -6.12 5.08 22.81
C HIS A 32 -5.25 4.58 23.97
N ARG A 33 -3.98 4.29 23.72
CA ARG A 33 -3.08 3.61 24.67
C ARG A 33 -2.62 4.49 25.84
N TRP A 34 -2.42 5.80 25.59
CA TRP A 34 -1.78 6.65 26.59
C TRP A 34 -2.74 7.60 27.31
N LEU A 35 -3.94 7.77 26.80
CA LEU A 35 -4.91 8.69 27.36
C LEU A 35 -6.25 8.00 27.67
N LEU A 36 -6.81 7.21 26.75
CA LEU A 36 -8.11 6.55 26.93
C LEU A 36 -8.01 5.35 27.86
N ASP A 37 -7.13 4.37 27.57
CA ASP A 37 -6.98 3.17 28.41
C ASP A 37 -6.60 3.48 29.86
N PRO A 38 -5.70 4.44 30.16
CA PRO A 38 -5.42 4.86 31.54
C PRO A 38 -6.52 5.73 32.18
N GLY A 39 -7.61 6.06 31.46
CA GLY A 39 -8.71 6.89 31.95
C GLY A 39 -8.39 8.38 32.08
N ARG A 40 -7.33 8.87 31.39
CA ARG A 40 -6.84 10.25 31.49
C ARG A 40 -7.29 11.17 30.35
N LEU A 41 -8.15 10.69 29.44
CA LEU A 41 -8.58 11.45 28.28
C LEU A 41 -9.22 12.80 28.67
N HIS A 42 -9.97 12.84 29.78
CA HIS A 42 -10.64 14.02 30.26
C HIS A 42 -9.71 15.10 30.86
N GLU A 43 -8.46 14.74 31.19
CA GLU A 43 -7.44 15.68 31.70
C GLU A 43 -6.81 16.50 30.56
N VAL A 44 -7.00 16.08 29.31
CA VAL A 44 -6.33 16.69 28.15
C VAL A 44 -6.97 17.99 27.79
N ALA A 45 -6.21 19.09 27.89
CA ALA A 45 -6.63 20.42 27.44
C ALA A 45 -6.04 20.80 26.07
N ARG A 46 -4.87 20.23 25.71
CA ARG A 46 -4.19 20.48 24.44
C ARG A 46 -3.42 19.26 23.96
N ILE A 47 -3.41 19.03 22.64
CA ILE A 47 -2.53 18.06 21.97
C ILE A 47 -1.68 18.78 20.94
N ARG A 48 -0.40 18.43 20.88
CA ARG A 48 0.52 18.81 19.82
C ARG A 48 0.99 17.57 19.08
N ALA A 49 0.89 17.60 17.76
CA ALA A 49 1.45 16.59 16.85
C ALA A 49 2.57 17.23 16.03
N ASP A 50 3.76 16.68 16.10
CA ASP A 50 4.92 17.09 15.30
C ASP A 50 5.33 15.97 14.35
N VAL A 51 5.41 16.24 13.05
CA VAL A 51 5.91 15.32 12.04
C VAL A 51 7.28 15.78 11.54
N TYR A 52 8.13 14.80 11.20
CA TYR A 52 9.55 15.02 10.92
C TYR A 52 9.99 14.37 9.60
N GLY A 53 11.14 14.80 9.07
CA GLY A 53 11.79 14.20 7.92
C GLY A 53 10.89 14.11 6.68
N SER A 54 10.76 12.93 6.09
CA SER A 54 9.95 12.72 4.88
C SER A 54 8.47 13.04 5.10
N LEU A 55 7.89 12.68 6.25
CA LEU A 55 6.50 13.04 6.60
C LEU A 55 6.26 14.55 6.59
N ALA A 56 7.26 15.35 6.98
CA ALA A 56 7.14 16.80 6.95
C ALA A 56 7.39 17.40 5.56
N LEU A 57 8.28 16.77 4.77
CA LEU A 57 8.66 17.26 3.44
C LEU A 57 7.55 17.10 2.40
N THR A 58 6.97 15.90 2.33
CA THR A 58 5.95 15.53 1.33
C THR A 58 4.55 15.33 1.93
N GLY A 59 4.43 15.44 3.27
CA GLY A 59 3.25 15.02 4.01
C GLY A 59 1.94 15.71 3.62
N ARG A 60 1.96 17.02 3.28
CA ARG A 60 0.75 17.70 2.82
C ARG A 60 0.24 17.13 1.50
N GLY A 61 1.13 16.82 0.57
CA GLY A 61 0.76 16.17 -0.70
C GLY A 61 0.20 14.77 -0.51
N HIS A 62 0.67 14.07 0.52
CA HIS A 62 0.21 12.73 0.90
C HIS A 62 -0.89 12.72 1.96
N GLY A 63 -1.42 13.87 2.37
CA GLY A 63 -2.52 13.97 3.34
C GLY A 63 -2.13 13.58 4.77
N THR A 64 -0.85 13.70 5.17
CA THR A 64 -0.40 13.41 6.54
C THR A 64 -1.10 14.28 7.58
N ASP A 65 -1.31 15.57 7.27
CA ASP A 65 -2.08 16.50 8.10
C ASP A 65 -3.49 15.98 8.36
N LYS A 66 -4.19 15.60 7.31
CA LYS A 66 -5.55 15.02 7.37
C LYS A 66 -5.57 13.73 8.18
N ALA A 67 -4.62 12.85 7.93
CA ALA A 67 -4.50 11.56 8.59
C ALA A 67 -4.30 11.68 10.11
N VAL A 68 -3.45 12.62 10.54
CA VAL A 68 -3.24 12.91 11.96
C VAL A 68 -4.54 13.40 12.61
N LEU A 69 -5.27 14.36 12.00
CA LEU A 69 -6.53 14.86 12.54
C LEU A 69 -7.57 13.75 12.70
N LEU A 70 -7.75 12.93 11.66
CA LEU A 70 -8.71 11.82 11.67
C LEU A 70 -8.33 10.77 12.72
N GLY A 71 -7.04 10.45 12.84
CA GLY A 71 -6.55 9.50 13.86
C GLY A 71 -6.74 10.00 15.29
N LEU A 72 -6.54 11.29 15.56
CA LEU A 72 -6.83 11.91 16.86
C LEU A 72 -8.34 11.81 17.21
N GLU A 73 -9.23 11.88 16.22
CA GLU A 73 -10.66 11.63 16.42
C GLU A 73 -11.05 10.16 16.55
N GLY A 74 -10.06 9.24 16.55
CA GLY A 74 -10.29 7.80 16.72
C GLY A 74 -10.65 7.07 15.43
N GLN A 75 -10.53 7.73 14.28
CA GLN A 75 -10.78 7.10 12.99
C GLN A 75 -9.65 6.11 12.66
N ARG A 76 -10.02 4.96 12.09
CA ARG A 76 -9.10 3.91 11.66
C ARG A 76 -9.10 3.77 10.15
N PRO A 77 -7.93 3.64 9.51
CA PRO A 77 -7.85 3.65 8.03
C PRO A 77 -8.62 2.52 7.35
N ASN A 78 -8.80 1.38 8.01
CA ASN A 78 -9.56 0.25 7.47
C ASN A 78 -11.08 0.33 7.69
N LEU A 79 -11.55 1.21 8.57
CA LEU A 79 -12.95 1.33 8.95
C LEU A 79 -13.60 2.63 8.48
N ILE A 80 -12.82 3.71 8.32
CA ILE A 80 -13.36 5.01 7.96
C ILE A 80 -14.07 4.98 6.62
N ASP A 81 -15.23 5.63 6.56
CA ASP A 81 -15.90 5.94 5.30
C ASP A 81 -15.22 7.16 4.64
N PRO A 82 -14.64 7.03 3.44
CA PRO A 82 -14.02 8.16 2.76
C PRO A 82 -14.95 9.35 2.51
N ASP A 83 -16.25 9.13 2.44
CA ASP A 83 -17.23 10.19 2.14
C ASP A 83 -17.43 11.16 3.30
N ILE A 84 -17.16 10.74 4.54
CA ILE A 84 -17.23 11.65 5.72
C ILE A 84 -15.99 12.53 5.88
N ILE A 85 -14.86 12.17 5.26
CA ILE A 85 -13.56 12.83 5.47
C ILE A 85 -13.62 14.34 5.18
N PRO A 86 -14.15 14.81 4.03
CA PRO A 86 -14.18 16.24 3.72
C PRO A 86 -14.95 17.06 4.78
N ALA A 87 -16.13 16.59 5.17
CA ALA A 87 -16.97 17.27 6.15
C ALA A 87 -16.32 17.30 7.56
N THR A 88 -15.69 16.19 7.97
CA THR A 88 -14.97 16.10 9.24
C THR A 88 -13.82 17.10 9.31
N LEU A 89 -12.99 17.15 8.27
CA LEU A 89 -11.85 18.07 8.20
C LEU A 89 -12.30 19.54 8.16
N GLU A 90 -13.35 19.85 7.40
CA GLU A 90 -13.91 21.19 7.37
C GLU A 90 -14.44 21.61 8.74
N ARG A 91 -15.14 20.73 9.45
CA ARG A 91 -15.62 20.99 10.82
C ARG A 91 -14.45 21.30 11.77
N ILE A 92 -13.39 20.48 11.78
CA ILE A 92 -12.22 20.71 12.64
C ILE A 92 -11.56 22.05 12.32
N ARG A 93 -11.38 22.37 11.05
CA ARG A 93 -10.68 23.60 10.60
C ARG A 93 -11.49 24.87 10.86
N SER A 94 -12.78 24.83 10.61
CA SER A 94 -13.65 26.00 10.82
C SER A 94 -13.92 26.26 12.29
N SER A 95 -14.19 25.22 13.09
CA SER A 95 -14.45 25.36 14.52
C SER A 95 -13.18 25.55 15.36
N LYS A 96 -12.00 25.19 14.84
CA LYS A 96 -10.74 25.08 15.60
C LYS A 96 -10.88 24.20 16.85
N ARG A 97 -11.64 23.14 16.74
CA ARG A 97 -11.90 22.15 17.79
C ARG A 97 -11.79 20.74 17.22
N ILE A 98 -11.29 19.83 18.03
CA ILE A 98 -11.16 18.41 17.69
C ILE A 98 -11.78 17.55 18.79
N GLN A 99 -12.43 16.43 18.40
CA GLN A 99 -13.03 15.49 19.35
C GLN A 99 -12.15 14.26 19.48
N LEU A 100 -11.35 14.20 20.55
CA LEU A 100 -10.46 13.07 20.81
C LEU A 100 -11.28 11.80 21.00
N MET A 101 -11.01 10.78 20.16
CA MET A 101 -11.76 9.50 20.11
C MET A 101 -13.28 9.67 20.00
N GLY A 102 -13.77 10.83 19.51
CA GLY A 102 -15.19 11.16 19.49
C GLY A 102 -15.83 11.40 20.87
N GLN A 103 -15.04 11.51 21.95
CA GLN A 103 -15.52 11.55 23.34
C GLN A 103 -15.17 12.85 24.07
N HIS A 104 -14.01 13.46 23.78
CA HIS A 104 -13.52 14.62 24.52
C HIS A 104 -13.12 15.74 23.56
N GLU A 105 -13.82 16.88 23.64
CA GLU A 105 -13.58 18.03 22.77
C GLU A 105 -12.55 18.97 23.35
N ILE A 106 -11.51 19.31 22.57
CA ILE A 106 -10.49 20.29 22.93
C ILE A 106 -10.31 21.35 21.83
N ALA A 107 -9.67 22.48 22.18
CA ALA A 107 -9.24 23.47 21.20
C ALA A 107 -8.05 22.93 20.39
N PHE A 108 -8.11 23.06 19.06
CA PHE A 108 -7.05 22.62 18.16
C PHE A 108 -6.91 23.56 16.97
N ASP A 109 -5.76 24.19 16.81
CA ASP A 109 -5.43 25.01 15.65
C ASP A 109 -4.26 24.38 14.89
N GLU A 110 -4.48 23.92 13.65
CA GLU A 110 -3.45 23.26 12.85
C GLU A 110 -2.15 24.06 12.74
N LYS A 111 -2.21 25.38 12.73
CA LYS A 111 -1.01 26.24 12.65
C LYS A 111 -0.13 26.15 13.89
N ARG A 112 -0.76 25.96 15.06
CA ARG A 112 -0.08 25.88 16.35
C ARG A 112 0.23 24.44 16.75
N ASP A 113 -0.73 23.56 16.55
CA ASP A 113 -0.77 22.24 17.17
C ASP A 113 -0.31 21.10 16.22
N LEU A 114 -0.11 21.40 14.91
CA LEU A 114 0.46 20.47 13.95
C LEU A 114 1.77 21.01 13.35
N GLY A 115 2.90 20.54 13.89
CA GLY A 115 4.23 20.95 13.47
C GLY A 115 4.75 20.15 12.27
N MET A 116 5.18 20.84 11.20
CA MET A 116 5.82 20.24 10.02
C MET A 116 7.32 20.50 10.03
N ASN A 117 8.11 19.66 10.69
CA ASN A 117 9.54 19.85 10.98
C ASN A 117 10.44 19.36 9.83
N LYS A 118 10.46 20.07 8.72
CA LYS A 118 11.14 19.70 7.46
C LYS A 118 12.67 19.56 7.55
N ARG A 119 13.30 20.20 8.53
CA ARG A 119 14.77 20.25 8.71
C ARG A 119 15.28 19.30 9.80
N GLN A 120 14.39 18.66 10.52
CA GLN A 120 14.70 17.78 11.64
C GLN A 120 14.27 16.35 11.33
N LYS A 121 14.99 15.38 11.88
CA LYS A 121 14.65 13.96 11.83
C LYS A 121 14.68 13.41 13.24
N LEU A 122 13.80 12.47 13.54
CA LEU A 122 13.91 11.65 14.74
C LEU A 122 14.95 10.52 14.51
N PRO A 123 15.58 10.00 15.57
CA PRO A 123 16.76 9.14 15.43
C PRO A 123 16.52 7.82 14.68
N TYR A 124 15.32 7.22 14.84
CA TYR A 124 15.09 5.85 14.43
C TYR A 124 14.74 5.69 12.93
N HIS A 125 13.89 6.59 12.39
CA HIS A 125 13.45 6.50 11.01
C HIS A 125 13.08 7.89 10.45
N THR A 126 13.20 8.08 9.12
CA THR A 126 12.89 9.35 8.45
C THR A 126 11.41 9.75 8.56
N ASN A 127 10.50 8.78 8.71
CA ASN A 127 9.06 9.02 8.87
C ASN A 127 8.67 9.07 10.35
N GLY A 128 9.25 10.00 11.09
CA GLY A 128 9.01 10.16 12.53
C GLY A 128 7.85 11.10 12.85
N MET A 129 7.18 10.82 13.95
CA MET A 129 6.09 11.64 14.52
C MET A 129 6.23 11.69 16.03
N ARG A 130 5.93 12.83 16.64
CA ARG A 130 5.82 13.00 18.09
C ARG A 130 4.45 13.54 18.44
N PHE A 131 3.79 12.90 19.37
CA PHE A 131 2.54 13.38 19.95
C PHE A 131 2.78 13.74 21.41
N THR A 132 2.26 14.91 21.83
CA THR A 132 2.36 15.38 23.21
C THR A 132 1.00 15.89 23.66
N ALA A 133 0.49 15.38 24.78
CA ALA A 133 -0.73 15.82 25.43
C ALA A 133 -0.40 16.64 26.67
N TYR A 134 -1.15 17.71 26.89
CA TYR A 134 -1.00 18.64 28.00
C TYR A 134 -2.31 18.80 28.76
N ASN A 135 -2.22 19.02 30.07
CA ASN A 135 -3.35 19.40 30.93
C ASN A 135 -3.68 20.90 30.83
N ALA A 136 -4.61 21.38 31.63
CA ALA A 136 -5.02 22.79 31.65
C ALA A 136 -3.93 23.74 32.16
N GLU A 137 -3.00 23.26 32.95
CA GLU A 137 -1.83 23.98 33.47
C GLU A 137 -0.64 23.97 32.51
N ASP A 138 -0.83 23.45 31.27
CA ASP A 138 0.21 23.24 30.24
C ASP A 138 1.34 22.27 30.66
N GLU A 139 1.07 21.38 31.63
CA GLU A 139 1.97 20.29 32.02
C GLU A 139 1.80 19.10 31.08
N VAL A 140 2.91 18.40 30.81
CA VAL A 140 2.90 17.22 29.91
C VAL A 140 2.26 16.03 30.61
N ILE A 141 1.14 15.55 30.08
CA ILE A 141 0.49 14.32 30.50
C ILE A 141 1.18 13.08 29.90
N ALA A 142 1.45 13.15 28.60
CA ALA A 142 2.10 12.08 27.84
C ALA A 142 2.85 12.65 26.63
N THR A 143 4.00 12.05 26.31
CA THR A 143 4.71 12.30 25.05
C THR A 143 5.22 10.98 24.49
N ARG A 144 5.08 10.75 23.16
CA ARG A 144 5.54 9.50 22.50
C ARG A 144 5.95 9.76 21.07
N ASP A 145 7.03 9.08 20.69
CA ASP A 145 7.53 9.04 19.32
C ASP A 145 7.03 7.79 18.61
N TYR A 146 6.58 7.98 17.38
CA TYR A 146 6.13 6.93 16.48
C TYR A 146 6.84 7.04 15.13
N TYR A 147 6.99 5.91 14.45
CA TYR A 147 7.65 5.83 13.15
C TYR A 147 6.82 5.01 12.19
N SER A 148 6.54 5.56 11.01
CA SER A 148 5.86 4.85 9.93
C SER A 148 6.89 4.19 9.02
N VAL A 149 7.08 2.88 9.18
CA VAL A 149 8.16 2.12 8.54
C VAL A 149 7.77 1.46 7.20
N GLY A 150 6.73 1.96 6.53
CA GLY A 150 6.23 1.44 5.26
C GLY A 150 5.09 0.44 5.43
N GLY A 151 4.34 0.16 4.35
CA GLY A 151 3.21 -0.77 4.36
C GLY A 151 2.12 -0.51 5.41
N GLY A 152 2.05 0.72 5.97
CA GLY A 152 1.12 1.06 7.06
C GLY A 152 1.49 0.45 8.42
N PHE A 153 2.75 0.02 8.60
CA PHE A 153 3.28 -0.38 9.91
C PHE A 153 3.74 0.85 10.69
N VAL A 154 3.48 0.83 11.99
CA VAL A 154 3.86 1.89 12.93
C VAL A 154 4.58 1.26 14.10
N VAL A 155 5.75 1.78 14.44
CA VAL A 155 6.53 1.37 15.61
C VAL A 155 6.71 2.56 16.56
N ASN A 156 6.78 2.29 17.86
CA ASN A 156 7.07 3.26 18.91
C ASN A 156 8.44 2.93 19.52
N GLN A 157 9.20 3.95 19.89
CA GLN A 157 10.55 3.78 20.44
C GLN A 157 10.53 3.08 21.80
N ASP A 158 9.55 3.34 22.65
CA ASP A 158 9.42 2.72 23.99
C ASP A 158 8.93 1.26 23.89
N ASP A 159 8.13 0.96 22.87
CA ASP A 159 7.64 -0.37 22.53
C ASP A 159 8.64 -1.14 21.65
N ALA A 160 9.87 -0.66 21.53
CA ALA A 160 10.91 -1.36 20.80
C ALA A 160 11.19 -2.78 21.37
N ALA A 161 10.63 -3.10 22.54
CA ALA A 161 10.49 -4.45 23.05
C ALA A 161 9.20 -5.17 22.57
N ASP A 162 8.07 -4.42 22.36
CA ASP A 162 6.75 -4.99 22.07
C ASP A 162 6.21 -4.66 20.67
N ASP A 163 6.65 -3.53 20.05
CA ASP A 163 6.26 -3.06 18.69
C ASP A 163 7.48 -2.94 17.74
N ARG A 164 8.61 -3.43 18.15
CA ARG A 164 9.40 -4.09 17.11
C ARG A 164 8.31 -4.81 16.34
N ILE A 165 8.40 -4.86 15.02
CA ILE A 165 8.00 -6.05 14.34
C ILE A 165 8.66 -7.12 15.22
N VAL A 166 7.97 -7.49 16.31
CA VAL A 166 8.37 -8.64 17.12
C VAL A 166 8.37 -9.68 16.06
N PRO A 167 9.51 -10.28 15.73
CA PRO A 167 9.52 -11.32 14.75
C PRO A 167 8.43 -12.24 15.26
N ASP A 168 7.31 -12.30 14.54
CA ASP A 168 6.31 -13.28 14.91
C ASP A 168 7.04 -14.59 14.79
N GLU A 169 7.43 -15.15 15.93
CA GLU A 169 8.20 -16.39 16.04
C GLU A 169 7.27 -17.60 15.98
N THR A 170 5.99 -17.37 15.62
CA THR A 170 5.03 -18.45 15.40
C THR A 170 5.65 -19.48 14.45
N PRO A 171 5.83 -20.72 14.89
CA PRO A 171 6.40 -21.76 14.02
C PRO A 171 5.42 -22.02 12.89
N LEU A 172 5.84 -21.72 11.68
CA LEU A 172 5.05 -22.02 10.49
C LEU A 172 5.23 -23.49 10.06
N PRO A 173 4.18 -24.17 9.60
CA PRO A 173 4.30 -25.51 9.02
C PRO A 173 5.24 -25.56 7.81
N TYR A 174 5.21 -24.50 6.99
CA TYR A 174 5.99 -24.40 5.76
C TYR A 174 6.76 -23.07 5.72
N PRO A 175 7.82 -22.91 6.55
CA PRO A 175 8.62 -21.71 6.58
C PRO A 175 9.45 -21.56 5.31
N PHE A 176 9.65 -20.35 4.83
CA PHE A 176 10.55 -20.01 3.73
C PHE A 176 11.10 -18.59 3.90
N LYS A 177 12.34 -18.39 3.47
CA LYS A 177 13.02 -17.07 3.46
C LYS A 177 13.51 -16.68 2.08
N SER A 178 13.48 -17.60 1.12
CA SER A 178 13.91 -17.38 -0.26
C SER A 178 12.95 -18.04 -1.24
N GLY A 179 13.03 -17.67 -2.51
CA GLY A 179 12.31 -18.33 -3.60
C GLY A 179 12.72 -19.79 -3.73
N ASP A 180 14.02 -20.10 -3.61
CA ASP A 180 14.53 -21.45 -3.63
C ASP A 180 13.93 -22.31 -2.49
N GLU A 181 13.84 -21.75 -1.26
CA GLU A 181 13.21 -22.46 -0.13
C GLU A 181 11.71 -22.67 -0.37
N LEU A 182 11.01 -21.66 -0.91
CA LEU A 182 9.59 -21.77 -1.25
C LEU A 182 9.35 -22.90 -2.27
N LEU A 183 10.15 -22.96 -3.33
CA LEU A 183 10.09 -24.05 -4.31
C LEU A 183 10.42 -25.41 -3.69
N ALA A 184 11.42 -25.48 -2.80
CA ALA A 184 11.75 -26.71 -2.09
C ALA A 184 10.61 -27.18 -1.17
N GLN A 185 9.86 -26.27 -0.53
CA GLN A 185 8.68 -26.60 0.26
C GLN A 185 7.57 -27.20 -0.63
N THR A 186 7.29 -26.61 -1.79
CA THR A 186 6.29 -27.15 -2.72
C THR A 186 6.68 -28.55 -3.22
N ALA A 187 7.95 -28.76 -3.56
CA ALA A 187 8.46 -30.05 -4.02
C ALA A 187 8.36 -31.15 -2.94
N ARG A 188 8.63 -30.81 -1.67
CA ARG A 188 8.56 -31.77 -0.55
C ARG A 188 7.13 -32.12 -0.13
N SER A 189 6.26 -31.13 -0.10
CA SER A 189 4.88 -31.31 0.40
C SER A 189 3.90 -31.76 -0.70
N GLY A 190 4.21 -31.51 -1.96
CA GLY A 190 3.27 -31.66 -3.08
C GLY A 190 2.18 -30.58 -3.14
N LEU A 191 2.25 -29.58 -2.26
CA LEU A 191 1.29 -28.47 -2.22
C LEU A 191 1.67 -27.36 -3.20
N SER A 192 0.69 -26.64 -3.72
CA SER A 192 0.93 -25.38 -4.44
C SER A 192 1.40 -24.28 -3.48
N ILE A 193 1.98 -23.20 -4.02
CA ILE A 193 2.38 -22.04 -3.20
C ILE A 193 1.17 -21.45 -2.44
N ALA A 194 0.01 -21.35 -3.09
CA ALA A 194 -1.21 -20.89 -2.43
C ALA A 194 -1.63 -21.80 -1.27
N GLN A 195 -1.56 -23.12 -1.45
CA GLN A 195 -1.87 -24.08 -0.39
C GLN A 195 -0.88 -23.99 0.77
N LEU A 196 0.43 -23.85 0.51
CA LEU A 196 1.43 -23.61 1.57
C LEU A 196 1.09 -22.36 2.39
N MET A 197 0.77 -21.27 1.71
CA MET A 197 0.38 -20.03 2.38
C MET A 197 -0.90 -20.20 3.20
N PHE A 198 -1.90 -20.89 2.67
CA PHE A 198 -3.14 -21.18 3.37
C PHE A 198 -2.90 -22.00 4.66
N GLU A 199 -2.06 -23.04 4.58
CA GLU A 199 -1.68 -23.83 5.76
C GLU A 199 -0.88 -23.00 6.78
N ASN A 200 0.00 -22.11 6.34
CA ASN A 200 0.72 -21.18 7.23
C ASN A 200 -0.25 -20.24 7.94
N GLU A 201 -1.27 -19.72 7.25
CA GLU A 201 -2.27 -18.81 7.85
C GLU A 201 -3.08 -19.47 8.98
N LYS A 202 -3.25 -20.79 8.98
CA LYS A 202 -3.95 -21.53 10.03
C LYS A 202 -3.28 -21.42 11.42
N CYS A 203 -2.02 -20.98 11.48
CA CYS A 203 -1.36 -20.73 12.76
C CYS A 203 -1.98 -19.55 13.53
N TRP A 204 -2.68 -18.64 12.84
CA TRP A 204 -3.27 -17.45 13.44
C TRP A 204 -4.80 -17.41 13.37
N ARG A 205 -5.41 -18.15 12.43
CA ARG A 205 -6.85 -18.03 12.09
C ARG A 205 -7.44 -19.38 11.71
N SER A 206 -8.73 -19.52 11.88
CA SER A 206 -9.48 -20.63 11.30
C SER A 206 -9.58 -20.53 9.77
N GLU A 207 -9.87 -21.63 9.10
CA GLU A 207 -10.07 -21.66 7.64
C GLU A 207 -11.18 -20.71 7.19
N ASP A 208 -12.27 -20.64 7.96
CA ASP A 208 -13.40 -19.77 7.64
C ASP A 208 -13.02 -18.29 7.76
N GLU A 209 -12.23 -17.91 8.77
CA GLU A 209 -11.71 -16.55 8.91
C GLU A 209 -10.74 -16.19 7.78
N ILE A 210 -9.86 -17.11 7.37
CA ILE A 210 -8.95 -16.88 6.23
C ILE A 210 -9.76 -16.62 4.96
N ARG A 211 -10.74 -17.48 4.66
CA ARG A 211 -11.60 -17.33 3.49
C ARG A 211 -12.43 -16.05 3.53
N ALA A 212 -12.98 -15.70 4.70
CA ALA A 212 -13.73 -14.47 4.89
C ALA A 212 -12.87 -13.22 4.63
N GLN A 213 -11.65 -13.18 5.16
CA GLN A 213 -10.73 -12.06 4.95
C GLN A 213 -10.24 -11.96 3.49
N LEU A 214 -10.00 -13.09 2.81
CA LEU A 214 -9.69 -13.07 1.37
C LEU A 214 -10.84 -12.52 0.53
N ARG A 215 -12.10 -12.88 0.87
CA ARG A 215 -13.30 -12.29 0.23
C ARG A 215 -13.39 -10.79 0.50
N GLU A 216 -13.12 -10.37 1.73
CA GLU A 216 -13.14 -8.95 2.09
C GLU A 216 -12.12 -8.14 1.28
N ILE A 217 -10.89 -8.65 1.13
CA ILE A 217 -9.85 -8.04 0.29
C ILE A 217 -10.33 -7.90 -1.16
N TRP A 218 -10.84 -8.99 -1.74
CA TRP A 218 -11.33 -8.96 -3.12
C TRP A 218 -12.52 -8.02 -3.29
N SER A 219 -13.48 -8.05 -2.38
CA SER A 219 -14.63 -7.14 -2.37
C SER A 219 -14.21 -5.67 -2.26
N ALA A 220 -13.19 -5.36 -1.45
CA ALA A 220 -12.64 -4.02 -1.34
C ALA A 220 -11.98 -3.56 -2.66
N MET A 221 -11.25 -4.44 -3.34
CA MET A 221 -10.66 -4.16 -4.66
C MET A 221 -11.75 -3.89 -5.71
N GLN A 222 -12.81 -4.72 -5.75
CA GLN A 222 -13.95 -4.55 -6.66
C GLN A 222 -14.70 -3.23 -6.38
N SER A 223 -14.95 -2.93 -5.11
CA SER A 223 -15.63 -1.70 -4.69
C SER A 223 -14.82 -0.45 -5.06
N CYS A 224 -13.49 -0.52 -4.92
CA CYS A 224 -12.59 0.56 -5.32
C CYS A 224 -12.66 0.82 -6.83
N VAL A 225 -12.58 -0.22 -7.65
CA VAL A 225 -12.73 -0.10 -9.12
C VAL A 225 -14.12 0.46 -9.47
N ALA A 226 -15.17 -0.10 -8.87
CA ALA A 226 -16.54 0.33 -9.12
C ALA A 226 -16.78 1.81 -8.78
N ARG A 227 -16.15 2.31 -7.72
CA ARG A 227 -16.18 3.73 -7.39
C ARG A 227 -15.35 4.55 -8.37
N GLY A 228 -14.10 4.15 -8.66
CA GLY A 228 -13.19 4.89 -9.54
C GLY A 228 -13.72 5.10 -10.96
N ILE A 229 -14.52 4.16 -11.48
CA ILE A 229 -15.18 4.31 -12.80
C ILE A 229 -16.42 5.21 -12.79
N ARG A 230 -16.93 5.61 -11.63
CA ARG A 230 -18.08 6.53 -11.48
C ARG A 230 -17.68 7.94 -11.12
N GLU A 231 -16.66 8.08 -10.27
CA GLU A 231 -16.26 9.37 -9.71
C GLU A 231 -15.51 10.20 -10.76
N GLU A 232 -16.05 11.37 -11.07
CA GLU A 232 -15.50 12.33 -12.04
C GLU A 232 -14.80 13.50 -11.32
N GLY A 233 -14.19 14.39 -12.08
CA GLY A 233 -13.61 15.62 -11.59
C GLY A 233 -12.08 15.65 -11.60
N VAL A 234 -11.51 16.48 -10.76
CA VAL A 234 -10.07 16.76 -10.67
C VAL A 234 -9.52 16.20 -9.36
N LEU A 235 -8.38 15.53 -9.42
CA LEU A 235 -7.69 15.01 -8.26
C LEU A 235 -7.19 16.13 -7.33
N PRO A 236 -7.19 15.92 -6.00
CA PRO A 236 -6.75 16.95 -5.05
C PRO A 236 -5.24 17.19 -5.13
N GLY A 237 -4.77 18.37 -4.66
CA GLY A 237 -3.34 18.65 -4.49
C GLY A 237 -2.75 19.69 -5.43
N GLY A 238 -3.52 20.21 -6.40
CA GLY A 238 -3.13 21.37 -7.20
C GLY A 238 -2.55 21.06 -8.60
N LEU A 239 -2.18 19.81 -8.91
CA LEU A 239 -1.69 19.42 -10.25
C LEU A 239 -2.77 19.47 -11.34
N LYS A 240 -4.03 19.71 -10.97
CA LYS A 240 -5.18 19.78 -11.89
C LYS A 240 -5.34 18.53 -12.78
N VAL A 241 -4.93 17.36 -12.29
CA VAL A 241 -5.07 16.08 -13.00
C VAL A 241 -6.54 15.66 -12.99
N GLY A 242 -7.16 15.59 -14.15
CA GLY A 242 -8.51 15.07 -14.33
C GLY A 242 -8.57 13.57 -14.16
N ARG A 243 -9.66 13.06 -13.57
CA ARG A 243 -9.94 11.61 -13.55
C ARG A 243 -10.23 11.13 -14.99
N ARG A 244 -9.60 10.04 -15.38
CA ARG A 244 -9.68 9.46 -16.74
C ARG A 244 -10.53 8.19 -16.79
N ALA A 245 -10.59 7.45 -15.69
CA ALA A 245 -11.27 6.16 -15.63
C ALA A 245 -12.75 6.24 -16.04
N PRO A 246 -13.57 7.23 -15.62
CA PRO A 246 -14.97 7.29 -16.02
C PRO A 246 -15.18 7.48 -17.52
N ALA A 247 -14.37 8.33 -18.17
CA ALA A 247 -14.46 8.55 -19.62
C ALA A 247 -14.04 7.29 -20.40
N LEU A 248 -12.94 6.66 -20.01
CA LEU A 248 -12.47 5.42 -20.62
C LEU A 248 -13.48 4.28 -20.44
N TYR A 249 -14.11 4.16 -19.27
CA TYR A 249 -15.17 3.17 -19.04
C TYR A 249 -16.35 3.35 -19.98
N ARG A 250 -16.84 4.59 -20.16
CA ARG A 250 -17.93 4.90 -21.09
C ARG A 250 -17.55 4.54 -22.53
N GLU A 251 -16.34 4.87 -22.94
CA GLU A 251 -15.85 4.53 -24.28
C GLU A 251 -15.82 3.03 -24.52
N LEU A 252 -15.19 2.27 -23.64
CA LEU A 252 -15.05 0.81 -23.75
C LEU A 252 -16.42 0.09 -23.67
N SER A 253 -17.35 0.63 -22.88
CA SER A 253 -18.68 0.05 -22.72
C SER A 253 -19.63 0.38 -23.87
N SER A 254 -19.42 1.51 -24.56
CA SER A 254 -20.29 1.96 -25.66
C SER A 254 -19.99 1.30 -27.00
N LYS A 255 -18.82 0.66 -27.16
CA LYS A 255 -18.36 0.09 -28.43
C LYS A 255 -17.90 -1.37 -28.27
N PRO A 256 -18.77 -2.31 -27.84
CA PRO A 256 -18.37 -3.70 -27.61
C PRO A 256 -17.82 -4.39 -28.88
N GLU A 257 -18.27 -3.96 -30.06
CA GLU A 257 -17.81 -4.49 -31.36
C GLU A 257 -16.37 -4.08 -31.69
N ALA A 258 -15.87 -2.97 -31.11
CA ALA A 258 -14.47 -2.56 -31.29
C ALA A 258 -13.53 -3.60 -30.66
N ALA A 259 -13.90 -4.19 -29.53
CA ALA A 259 -13.16 -5.26 -28.88
C ALA A 259 -13.03 -6.53 -29.76
N MET A 260 -13.93 -6.76 -30.69
CA MET A 260 -13.86 -7.88 -31.64
C MET A 260 -12.87 -7.61 -32.78
N ARG A 261 -12.56 -6.34 -33.06
CA ARG A 261 -11.69 -5.92 -34.16
C ARG A 261 -10.27 -5.63 -33.70
N ASP A 262 -10.11 -5.12 -32.48
CA ASP A 262 -8.82 -4.81 -31.88
C ASP A 262 -8.51 -5.72 -30.70
N PRO A 263 -7.61 -6.70 -30.86
CA PRO A 263 -7.19 -7.60 -29.78
C PRO A 263 -6.57 -6.88 -28.58
N LEU A 264 -6.09 -5.65 -28.76
CA LEU A 264 -5.48 -4.85 -27.70
C LEU A 264 -6.50 -4.18 -26.77
N THR A 265 -7.78 -4.16 -27.12
CA THR A 265 -8.86 -3.61 -26.27
C THR A 265 -8.87 -4.23 -24.86
N THR A 266 -8.41 -5.47 -24.71
CA THR A 266 -8.22 -6.08 -23.39
C THR A 266 -7.22 -5.31 -22.51
N LEU A 267 -6.17 -4.74 -23.12
CA LEU A 267 -5.20 -3.90 -22.39
C LEU A 267 -5.83 -2.59 -21.92
N ASP A 268 -6.77 -2.04 -22.69
CA ASP A 268 -7.49 -0.82 -22.29
C ASP A 268 -8.36 -1.08 -21.05
N TRP A 269 -8.96 -2.25 -20.92
CA TRP A 269 -9.66 -2.65 -19.70
C TRP A 269 -8.70 -2.80 -18.52
N VAL A 270 -7.51 -3.35 -18.70
CA VAL A 270 -6.48 -3.45 -17.65
C VAL A 270 -6.04 -2.05 -17.21
N ASN A 271 -5.76 -1.16 -18.18
CA ASN A 271 -5.44 0.24 -17.91
C ASN A 271 -6.56 0.93 -17.14
N LEU A 272 -7.81 0.76 -17.56
CA LEU A 272 -8.99 1.30 -16.88
C LEU A 272 -9.03 0.90 -15.41
N TYR A 273 -8.86 -0.38 -15.10
CA TYR A 273 -8.92 -0.86 -13.71
C TYR A 273 -7.78 -0.27 -12.86
N ALA A 274 -6.57 -0.20 -13.41
CA ALA A 274 -5.44 0.40 -12.72
C ALA A 274 -5.64 1.91 -12.50
N LEU A 275 -6.13 2.64 -13.50
CA LEU A 275 -6.48 4.06 -13.40
C LEU A 275 -7.55 4.28 -12.33
N ALA A 276 -8.65 3.51 -12.36
CA ALA A 276 -9.74 3.62 -11.40
C ALA A 276 -9.25 3.52 -9.95
N VAL A 277 -8.44 2.49 -9.64
CA VAL A 277 -7.89 2.30 -8.30
C VAL A 277 -6.93 3.42 -7.91
N ASN A 278 -6.05 3.85 -8.83
CA ASN A 278 -5.05 4.87 -8.47
C ASN A 278 -5.65 6.27 -8.36
N GLU A 279 -6.67 6.59 -9.14
CA GLU A 279 -7.42 7.84 -9.02
C GLU A 279 -8.20 7.87 -7.70
N GLU A 280 -8.80 6.73 -7.27
CA GLU A 280 -9.38 6.60 -5.93
C GLU A 280 -8.31 6.74 -4.84
N ASN A 281 -7.16 6.07 -4.98
CA ASN A 281 -6.06 6.23 -4.04
C ASN A 281 -5.62 7.70 -3.91
N ALA A 282 -5.41 8.39 -5.03
CA ALA A 282 -4.99 9.79 -5.06
C ALA A 282 -6.03 10.73 -4.43
N ALA A 283 -7.31 10.40 -4.55
CA ALA A 283 -8.41 11.15 -3.96
C ALA A 283 -8.64 10.89 -2.45
N GLY A 284 -7.93 9.92 -1.87
CA GLY A 284 -8.11 9.52 -0.46
C GLY A 284 -9.20 8.46 -0.27
N GLY A 285 -9.65 7.80 -1.34
CA GLY A 285 -10.61 6.71 -1.30
C GLY A 285 -10.07 5.44 -0.65
N ARG A 286 -10.96 4.47 -0.43
CA ARG A 286 -10.60 3.16 0.14
C ARG A 286 -9.90 2.30 -0.89
N VAL A 287 -8.73 1.77 -0.53
CA VAL A 287 -7.91 0.89 -1.38
C VAL A 287 -7.38 -0.29 -0.57
N VAL A 288 -6.92 -1.32 -1.27
CA VAL A 288 -6.11 -2.39 -0.68
C VAL A 288 -4.64 -2.05 -0.93
N THR A 289 -3.88 -1.89 0.14
CA THR A 289 -2.41 -1.77 0.06
C THR A 289 -1.83 -3.09 -0.49
N ALA A 290 -1.05 -3.04 -1.60
CA ALA A 290 -0.57 -4.25 -2.28
C ALA A 290 0.71 -4.01 -3.12
N PRO A 291 1.94 -4.03 -2.58
CA PRO A 291 2.29 -4.03 -1.17
C PRO A 291 2.20 -2.64 -0.53
N THR A 292 2.08 -1.57 -1.33
CA THR A 292 1.93 -0.17 -0.91
C THR A 292 0.70 0.48 -1.55
N ASN A 293 0.29 1.63 -1.02
CA ASN A 293 -0.78 2.41 -1.65
C ASN A 293 -0.36 2.99 -3.02
N GLY A 294 0.93 3.36 -3.16
CA GLY A 294 1.45 3.85 -4.43
C GLY A 294 1.38 2.84 -5.58
N ALA A 295 1.30 1.55 -5.25
CA ALA A 295 1.18 0.44 -6.20
C ALA A 295 -0.17 -0.29 -6.13
N ALA A 296 -1.17 0.28 -5.45
CA ALA A 296 -2.45 -0.37 -5.16
C ALA A 296 -3.27 -0.76 -6.41
N GLY A 297 -2.97 -0.16 -7.57
CA GLY A 297 -3.71 -0.43 -8.81
C GLY A 297 -3.26 -1.68 -9.57
N VAL A 298 -2.04 -2.18 -9.34
CA VAL A 298 -1.48 -3.28 -10.16
C VAL A 298 -2.23 -4.58 -9.94
N LEU A 299 -2.29 -5.06 -8.70
CA LEU A 299 -2.91 -6.35 -8.39
C LEU A 299 -4.43 -6.37 -8.70
N PRO A 300 -5.22 -5.36 -8.29
CA PRO A 300 -6.63 -5.33 -8.64
C PRO A 300 -6.87 -5.31 -10.15
N ALA A 301 -6.06 -4.61 -10.94
CA ALA A 301 -6.21 -4.57 -12.39
C ALA A 301 -5.96 -5.95 -13.03
N VAL A 302 -4.91 -6.65 -12.58
CA VAL A 302 -4.60 -8.01 -13.06
C VAL A 302 -5.66 -9.02 -12.60
N LEU A 303 -6.18 -8.88 -11.38
CA LEU A 303 -7.21 -9.78 -10.86
C LEU A 303 -8.58 -9.56 -11.57
N HIS A 304 -8.95 -8.29 -11.89
CA HIS A 304 -10.12 -8.01 -12.73
C HIS A 304 -9.93 -8.53 -14.16
N TYR A 305 -8.71 -8.44 -14.71
CA TYR A 305 -8.39 -9.08 -16.00
C TYR A 305 -8.63 -10.60 -15.92
N PHE A 306 -8.15 -11.25 -14.86
CA PHE A 306 -8.36 -12.67 -14.65
C PHE A 306 -9.85 -13.01 -14.56
N ASP A 307 -10.57 -12.32 -13.68
CA ASP A 307 -11.99 -12.56 -13.42
C ASP A 307 -12.88 -12.37 -14.66
N ARG A 308 -12.56 -11.35 -15.46
CA ARG A 308 -13.40 -10.97 -16.62
C ARG A 308 -13.02 -11.68 -17.92
N PHE A 309 -11.74 -11.93 -18.17
CA PHE A 309 -11.26 -12.34 -19.49
C PHE A 309 -10.62 -13.73 -19.52
N CYS A 310 -10.33 -14.34 -18.37
CA CYS A 310 -9.75 -15.66 -18.35
C CYS A 310 -10.81 -16.73 -18.11
N PRO A 311 -10.81 -17.82 -18.89
CA PRO A 311 -11.74 -18.91 -18.67
C PRO A 311 -11.47 -19.64 -17.35
N GLY A 312 -12.54 -20.07 -16.68
CA GLY A 312 -12.45 -20.83 -15.42
C GLY A 312 -12.17 -19.97 -14.17
N ALA A 313 -12.34 -18.66 -14.25
CA ALA A 313 -12.30 -17.77 -13.10
C ALA A 313 -13.37 -18.18 -12.06
N ASN A 314 -12.95 -18.31 -10.81
CA ASN A 314 -13.82 -18.63 -9.68
C ASN A 314 -13.16 -18.16 -8.37
N GLU A 315 -13.91 -18.20 -7.27
CA GLU A 315 -13.45 -17.71 -5.96
C GLU A 315 -12.15 -18.38 -5.49
N GLN A 316 -12.01 -19.70 -5.64
CA GLN A 316 -10.81 -20.39 -5.19
C GLN A 316 -9.57 -19.93 -5.95
N ARG A 317 -9.66 -19.68 -7.25
CA ARG A 317 -8.54 -19.18 -8.05
C ARG A 317 -8.20 -17.73 -7.73
N VAL A 318 -9.18 -16.92 -7.30
CA VAL A 318 -8.92 -15.58 -6.73
C VAL A 318 -8.11 -15.72 -5.43
N PHE A 319 -8.45 -16.69 -4.57
CA PHE A 319 -7.69 -16.95 -3.35
C PHE A 319 -6.27 -17.45 -3.67
N ASP A 320 -6.12 -18.33 -4.67
CA ASP A 320 -4.82 -18.79 -5.12
C ASP A 320 -3.94 -17.64 -5.63
N PHE A 321 -4.54 -16.68 -6.36
CA PHE A 321 -3.88 -15.45 -6.78
C PHE A 321 -3.39 -14.65 -5.56
N LEU A 322 -4.26 -14.34 -4.60
CA LEU A 322 -3.93 -13.50 -3.46
C LEU A 322 -2.86 -14.14 -2.56
N LEU A 323 -3.02 -15.42 -2.23
CA LEU A 323 -2.08 -16.16 -1.39
C LEU A 323 -0.69 -16.27 -2.04
N THR A 324 -0.64 -16.59 -3.33
CA THR A 324 0.63 -16.66 -4.08
C THR A 324 1.28 -15.27 -4.18
N SER A 325 0.50 -14.25 -4.47
CA SER A 325 1.00 -12.86 -4.50
C SER A 325 1.58 -12.44 -3.15
N ALA A 326 0.93 -12.84 -2.04
CA ALA A 326 1.44 -12.58 -0.69
C ALA A 326 2.78 -13.26 -0.44
N ALA A 327 2.95 -14.54 -0.83
CA ALA A 327 4.23 -15.24 -0.69
C ALA A 327 5.37 -14.49 -1.38
N ILE A 328 5.13 -14.02 -2.60
CA ILE A 328 6.12 -13.23 -3.36
C ILE A 328 6.39 -11.90 -2.66
N GLY A 329 5.36 -11.18 -2.20
CA GLY A 329 5.51 -9.92 -1.47
C GLY A 329 6.31 -10.05 -0.18
N ILE A 330 6.16 -11.17 0.54
CA ILE A 330 6.93 -11.51 1.75
C ILE A 330 8.42 -11.65 1.41
N LEU A 331 8.78 -12.31 0.32
CA LEU A 331 10.18 -12.46 -0.10
C LEU A 331 10.85 -11.10 -0.32
N TYR A 332 10.16 -10.15 -0.95
CA TYR A 332 10.67 -8.78 -1.13
C TYR A 332 10.79 -8.01 0.17
N LYS A 333 9.78 -8.13 1.05
CA LYS A 333 9.78 -7.45 2.36
C LYS A 333 10.94 -7.92 3.23
N GLU A 334 11.24 -9.22 3.23
CA GLU A 334 12.30 -9.79 4.07
C GLU A 334 13.70 -9.61 3.50
N ASN A 335 13.86 -9.70 2.18
CA ASN A 335 15.19 -9.75 1.54
C ASN A 335 15.62 -8.45 0.87
N ALA A 336 14.71 -7.48 0.72
CA ALA A 336 14.99 -6.18 0.13
C ALA A 336 14.22 -5.07 0.86
N SER A 337 13.24 -4.46 0.19
CA SER A 337 12.30 -3.49 0.76
C SER A 337 11.08 -3.35 -0.15
N ILE A 338 9.95 -2.98 0.46
CA ILE A 338 8.71 -2.62 -0.23
C ILE A 338 8.41 -1.11 -0.10
N SER A 339 9.42 -0.29 0.19
CA SER A 339 9.30 1.15 0.42
C SER A 339 9.92 1.96 -0.70
N GLY A 340 9.15 2.86 -1.33
CA GLY A 340 9.65 3.81 -2.31
C GLY A 340 10.69 4.77 -1.76
N ALA A 341 10.62 5.09 -0.46
CA ALA A 341 11.59 5.92 0.24
C ALA A 341 12.94 5.24 0.45
N GLU A 342 13.00 3.91 0.41
CA GLU A 342 14.24 3.14 0.59
C GLU A 342 14.85 2.72 -0.75
N VAL A 343 14.04 2.24 -1.68
CA VAL A 343 14.53 1.61 -2.91
C VAL A 343 13.89 2.16 -4.20
N GLY A 344 13.12 3.24 -4.14
CA GLY A 344 12.40 3.78 -5.29
C GLY A 344 11.15 2.97 -5.66
N CYS A 345 10.49 3.33 -6.77
CA CYS A 345 9.28 2.65 -7.24
C CYS A 345 9.49 1.19 -7.68
N GLN A 346 10.72 0.72 -7.86
CA GLN A 346 10.98 -0.71 -8.02
C GLN A 346 10.48 -1.51 -6.80
N GLY A 347 10.55 -0.94 -5.57
CA GLY A 347 10.00 -1.53 -4.34
C GLY A 347 8.49 -1.45 -4.20
N GLU A 348 7.82 -0.64 -4.99
CA GLU A 348 6.37 -0.48 -4.99
C GLU A 348 5.75 -1.13 -6.23
N VAL A 349 5.78 -0.44 -7.37
CA VAL A 349 5.20 -0.92 -8.63
C VAL A 349 5.93 -2.17 -9.15
N GLY A 350 7.26 -2.22 -9.01
CA GLY A 350 8.03 -3.40 -9.41
C GLY A 350 7.66 -4.64 -8.60
N VAL A 351 7.57 -4.52 -7.27
CA VAL A 351 7.12 -5.61 -6.39
C VAL A 351 5.68 -5.99 -6.70
N ALA A 352 4.78 -5.02 -6.85
CA ALA A 352 3.38 -5.31 -7.21
C ALA A 352 3.25 -6.03 -8.57
N CYS A 353 4.06 -5.64 -9.55
CA CYS A 353 4.14 -6.31 -10.85
C CYS A 353 4.59 -7.78 -10.71
N SER A 354 5.65 -8.03 -9.94
CA SER A 354 6.15 -9.36 -9.62
C SER A 354 5.10 -10.23 -8.90
N MET A 355 4.47 -9.67 -7.87
CA MET A 355 3.38 -10.30 -7.11
C MET A 355 2.21 -10.68 -8.02
N ALA A 356 1.76 -9.75 -8.85
CA ALA A 356 0.63 -9.95 -9.75
C ALA A 356 0.94 -10.95 -10.87
N ALA A 357 2.18 -10.95 -11.37
CA ALA A 357 2.62 -11.90 -12.38
C ALA A 357 2.60 -13.35 -11.85
N GLY A 358 3.21 -13.60 -10.70
CA GLY A 358 3.17 -14.92 -10.08
C GLY A 358 1.77 -15.33 -9.63
N GLY A 359 0.99 -14.40 -9.06
CA GLY A 359 -0.41 -14.63 -8.68
C GLY A 359 -1.29 -15.03 -9.86
N LEU A 360 -1.12 -14.38 -11.01
CA LEU A 360 -1.87 -14.71 -12.22
C LEU A 360 -1.52 -16.10 -12.74
N VAL A 361 -0.24 -16.48 -12.74
CA VAL A 361 0.18 -17.83 -13.13
C VAL A 361 -0.44 -18.90 -12.20
N ALA A 362 -0.48 -18.64 -10.88
CA ALA A 362 -1.14 -19.53 -9.92
C ALA A 362 -2.65 -19.67 -10.22
N ALA A 363 -3.35 -18.56 -10.43
CA ALA A 363 -4.76 -18.55 -10.76
C ALA A 363 -5.07 -19.27 -12.09
N LEU A 364 -4.16 -19.22 -13.05
CA LEU A 364 -4.26 -19.95 -14.33
C LEU A 364 -3.85 -21.41 -14.25
N GLY A 365 -3.37 -21.89 -13.08
CA GLY A 365 -2.99 -23.29 -12.84
C GLY A 365 -1.57 -23.63 -13.28
N GLY A 366 -0.67 -22.64 -13.37
CA GLY A 366 0.75 -22.86 -13.63
C GLY A 366 1.46 -23.54 -12.45
N ASN A 367 2.58 -24.19 -12.71
CA ASN A 367 3.37 -24.87 -11.70
C ASN A 367 4.24 -23.87 -10.90
N PRO A 368 4.77 -24.28 -9.72
CA PRO A 368 5.58 -23.38 -8.87
C PRO A 368 6.78 -22.74 -9.58
N SER A 369 7.47 -23.44 -10.46
CA SER A 369 8.61 -22.87 -11.21
C SER A 369 8.17 -21.84 -12.24
N GLN A 370 7.00 -22.01 -12.87
CA GLN A 370 6.42 -21.01 -13.76
C GLN A 370 5.97 -19.76 -12.97
N ILE A 371 5.45 -19.95 -11.76
CA ILE A 371 5.07 -18.85 -10.85
C ILE A 371 6.31 -18.02 -10.50
N GLU A 372 7.38 -18.67 -10.10
CA GLU A 372 8.64 -18.01 -9.72
C GLU A 372 9.26 -17.28 -10.92
N ASN A 373 9.28 -17.91 -12.10
CA ASN A 373 9.76 -17.26 -13.32
C ASN A 373 8.92 -16.04 -13.73
N ALA A 374 7.59 -16.10 -13.62
CA ALA A 374 6.74 -14.94 -13.89
C ALA A 374 7.03 -13.77 -12.92
N ALA A 375 7.23 -14.08 -11.65
CA ALA A 375 7.54 -13.09 -10.63
C ALA A 375 8.92 -12.44 -10.88
N GLU A 376 9.90 -13.22 -11.28
CA GLU A 376 11.23 -12.78 -11.67
C GLU A 376 11.17 -11.83 -12.87
N ILE A 377 10.53 -12.25 -14.00
CA ILE A 377 10.36 -11.42 -15.20
C ILE A 377 9.65 -10.11 -14.86
N GLY A 378 8.62 -10.17 -14.00
CA GLY A 378 7.88 -8.99 -13.55
C GLY A 378 8.77 -7.96 -12.87
N MET A 379 9.74 -8.39 -12.04
CA MET A 379 10.64 -7.48 -11.34
C MET A 379 11.80 -7.02 -12.23
N GLU A 380 12.45 -7.89 -12.97
CA GLU A 380 13.62 -7.50 -13.75
C GLU A 380 13.35 -6.32 -14.68
N HIS A 381 12.14 -6.24 -15.24
CA HIS A 381 11.68 -5.15 -16.10
C HIS A 381 11.25 -3.88 -15.35
N ASN A 382 11.40 -3.84 -14.04
CA ASN A 382 11.15 -2.70 -13.18
C ASN A 382 12.38 -2.28 -12.35
N LEU A 383 13.54 -2.94 -12.52
CA LEU A 383 14.78 -2.59 -11.84
C LEU A 383 15.19 -1.15 -12.20
N GLY A 384 15.65 -0.41 -11.21
CA GLY A 384 16.09 0.98 -11.37
C GLY A 384 14.95 2.02 -11.42
N LEU A 385 13.68 1.61 -11.28
CA LEU A 385 12.55 2.54 -11.33
C LEU A 385 12.57 3.48 -10.12
N THR A 386 12.74 4.79 -10.41
CA THR A 386 12.81 5.86 -9.41
C THR A 386 11.46 6.17 -8.77
N CYS A 387 11.43 6.78 -7.59
CA CYS A 387 10.23 7.34 -6.97
C CYS A 387 10.33 8.87 -6.94
N ASP A 388 9.80 9.51 -7.95
CA ASP A 388 9.95 10.93 -8.26
C ASP A 388 8.58 11.61 -8.61
N PRO A 389 7.57 11.51 -7.70
CA PRO A 389 6.24 12.04 -7.96
C PRO A 389 6.24 13.56 -8.06
N ILE A 390 5.57 14.10 -9.08
CA ILE A 390 5.44 15.54 -9.32
C ILE A 390 4.67 16.18 -8.16
N GLY A 391 5.18 17.28 -7.63
CA GLY A 391 4.58 17.96 -6.47
C GLY A 391 4.52 17.11 -5.20
N GLY A 392 5.19 15.94 -5.16
CA GLY A 392 5.08 14.98 -4.06
C GLY A 392 3.73 14.28 -4.00
N LEU A 393 2.94 14.30 -5.06
CA LEU A 393 1.59 13.72 -5.13
C LEU A 393 1.62 12.32 -5.75
N VAL A 394 0.90 11.37 -5.17
CA VAL A 394 0.75 10.01 -5.74
C VAL A 394 -0.21 10.04 -6.93
N GLN A 395 0.14 10.82 -7.95
CA GLN A 395 -0.65 11.05 -9.16
C GLN A 395 0.21 10.77 -10.40
N ILE A 396 1.08 11.70 -10.77
CA ILE A 396 1.96 11.57 -11.92
C ILE A 396 3.42 11.41 -11.43
N PRO A 397 4.11 10.35 -11.84
CA PRO A 397 3.75 9.31 -12.82
C PRO A 397 3.10 8.05 -12.22
N CYS A 398 2.72 8.06 -10.94
CA CYS A 398 2.30 6.85 -10.21
C CYS A 398 1.11 6.14 -10.87
N ILE A 399 0.11 6.89 -11.32
CA ILE A 399 -1.10 6.35 -11.94
C ILE A 399 -0.74 5.56 -13.20
N GLU A 400 0.05 6.15 -14.10
CA GLU A 400 0.50 5.49 -15.33
C GLU A 400 1.43 4.30 -15.07
N ARG A 401 2.33 4.42 -14.08
CA ARG A 401 3.24 3.32 -13.70
C ARG A 401 2.48 2.08 -13.24
N ASN A 402 1.34 2.26 -12.55
CA ASN A 402 0.50 1.12 -12.16
C ASN A 402 -0.17 0.45 -13.36
N ALA A 403 -0.70 1.22 -14.30
CA ALA A 403 -1.27 0.68 -15.54
C ALA A 403 -0.22 -0.11 -16.33
N MET A 404 0.96 0.47 -16.53
CA MET A 404 2.08 -0.22 -17.18
C MET A 404 2.53 -1.46 -16.40
N GLY A 405 2.60 -1.38 -15.07
CA GLY A 405 2.96 -2.51 -14.21
C GLY A 405 1.97 -3.67 -14.33
N ALA A 406 0.67 -3.39 -14.41
CA ALA A 406 -0.36 -4.40 -14.59
C ALA A 406 -0.25 -5.11 -15.96
N VAL A 407 -0.02 -4.36 -17.02
CA VAL A 407 0.19 -4.92 -18.38
C VAL A 407 1.47 -5.75 -18.43
N LYS A 408 2.58 -5.27 -17.83
CA LYS A 408 3.82 -6.04 -17.72
C LYS A 408 3.59 -7.35 -16.95
N ALA A 409 2.84 -7.34 -15.85
CA ALA A 409 2.54 -8.54 -15.06
C ALA A 409 1.80 -9.60 -15.89
N ILE A 410 0.79 -9.20 -16.65
CA ILE A 410 0.07 -10.10 -17.55
C ILE A 410 1.00 -10.67 -18.62
N ASN A 411 1.84 -9.84 -19.22
CA ASN A 411 2.79 -10.31 -20.23
C ASN A 411 3.84 -11.27 -19.64
N ALA A 412 4.40 -10.97 -18.48
CA ALA A 412 5.33 -11.82 -17.76
C ALA A 412 4.71 -13.21 -17.46
N SER A 413 3.46 -13.23 -16.98
CA SER A 413 2.70 -14.46 -16.75
C SER A 413 2.56 -15.29 -18.04
N ARG A 414 2.21 -14.64 -19.15
CA ARG A 414 2.05 -15.31 -20.45
C ARG A 414 3.37 -15.89 -20.97
N MET A 415 4.49 -15.20 -20.77
CA MET A 415 5.82 -15.69 -21.14
C MET A 415 6.19 -16.91 -20.31
N ALA A 416 6.08 -16.84 -19.00
CA ALA A 416 6.43 -17.93 -18.09
C ALA A 416 5.58 -19.19 -18.32
N MET A 417 4.27 -19.04 -18.57
CA MET A 417 3.38 -20.17 -18.83
C MET A 417 3.63 -20.89 -20.18
N ARG A 418 4.34 -20.27 -21.12
CA ARG A 418 4.74 -20.93 -22.38
C ARG A 418 6.02 -21.74 -22.24
N GLY A 419 6.78 -21.54 -21.16
CA GLY A 419 7.98 -22.28 -20.81
C GLY A 419 7.68 -23.46 -19.87
N ASP A 420 8.71 -24.25 -19.60
CA ASP A 420 8.67 -25.38 -18.64
C ASP A 420 9.02 -24.94 -17.20
N GLY A 421 9.20 -23.65 -16.97
CA GLY A 421 9.63 -23.05 -15.70
C GLY A 421 11.14 -23.02 -15.50
N LYS A 422 11.94 -23.56 -16.41
CA LYS A 422 13.41 -23.47 -16.34
C LYS A 422 13.87 -22.12 -16.90
N HIS A 423 14.60 -21.37 -16.10
CA HIS A 423 15.11 -20.05 -16.47
C HIS A 423 16.48 -19.79 -15.85
N LYS A 424 17.17 -18.75 -16.33
CA LYS A 424 18.58 -18.49 -16.00
C LYS A 424 18.73 -17.64 -14.72
N VAL A 425 17.83 -16.69 -14.51
CA VAL A 425 17.85 -15.75 -13.40
C VAL A 425 16.76 -16.13 -12.42
N SER A 426 17.11 -16.46 -11.16
CA SER A 426 16.10 -16.76 -10.14
C SER A 426 15.50 -15.49 -9.54
N LEU A 427 14.31 -15.61 -8.97
CA LEU A 427 13.64 -14.53 -8.23
C LEU A 427 14.54 -14.00 -7.09
N ASP A 428 15.28 -14.87 -6.40
CA ASP A 428 16.21 -14.46 -5.33
C ASP A 428 17.33 -13.55 -5.84
N LYS A 429 17.83 -13.81 -7.06
CA LYS A 429 18.85 -12.95 -7.69
C LYS A 429 18.29 -11.60 -8.07
N VAL A 430 17.06 -11.56 -8.59
CA VAL A 430 16.39 -10.30 -8.93
C VAL A 430 16.08 -9.49 -7.67
N ILE A 431 15.61 -10.13 -6.59
CA ILE A 431 15.38 -9.46 -5.30
C ILE A 431 16.68 -8.85 -4.77
N LYS A 432 17.77 -9.61 -4.81
CA LYS A 432 19.11 -9.11 -4.44
C LYS A 432 19.53 -7.92 -5.29
N THR A 433 19.34 -8.02 -6.61
CA THR A 433 19.67 -6.92 -7.55
C THR A 433 18.85 -5.69 -7.26
N MET A 434 17.55 -5.83 -7.00
CA MET A 434 16.67 -4.72 -6.59
C MET A 434 17.17 -4.02 -5.33
N ARG A 435 17.58 -4.79 -4.31
CA ARG A 435 18.16 -4.25 -3.07
C ARG A 435 19.45 -3.47 -3.33
N ASP A 436 20.35 -4.05 -4.13
CA ASP A 436 21.65 -3.44 -4.44
C ASP A 436 21.44 -2.15 -5.27
N THR A 437 20.63 -2.19 -6.33
CA THR A 437 20.24 -1.01 -7.12
C THR A 437 19.57 0.07 -6.24
N GLY A 438 18.73 -0.35 -5.30
CA GLY A 438 18.12 0.58 -4.33
C GLY A 438 19.15 1.28 -3.45
N ARG A 439 20.22 0.62 -3.02
CA ARG A 439 21.32 1.24 -2.28
C ARG A 439 22.11 2.24 -3.12
N ASP A 440 22.35 1.92 -4.38
CA ASP A 440 23.10 2.78 -5.30
C ASP A 440 22.27 3.98 -5.79
N MET A 441 20.95 3.90 -5.69
CA MET A 441 20.04 4.98 -6.06
C MET A 441 20.22 6.17 -5.13
N GLN A 442 20.48 7.36 -5.68
CA GLN A 442 20.62 8.60 -4.91
C GLN A 442 19.29 8.98 -4.22
N ASP A 443 19.37 9.56 -3.03
CA ASP A 443 18.19 9.94 -2.22
C ASP A 443 17.20 10.85 -2.94
N LYS A 444 17.67 11.70 -3.86
CA LYS A 444 16.80 12.57 -4.68
C LYS A 444 15.78 11.81 -5.54
N TYR A 445 15.99 10.50 -5.77
CA TYR A 445 15.12 9.62 -6.54
C TYR A 445 14.27 8.68 -5.66
N LYS A 446 14.27 8.90 -4.34
CA LYS A 446 13.60 8.05 -3.33
C LYS A 446 12.50 8.81 -2.58
N GLU A 447 11.40 9.10 -3.25
CA GLU A 447 10.21 9.74 -2.67
C GLU A 447 10.50 11.11 -1.98
N THR A 448 11.47 11.86 -2.51
CA THR A 448 11.85 13.18 -1.95
C THR A 448 11.34 14.35 -2.79
N SER A 449 10.87 14.10 -4.00
CA SER A 449 10.50 15.14 -4.99
C SER A 449 11.63 16.15 -5.29
N ARG A 450 12.90 15.70 -5.13
CA ARG A 450 14.10 16.54 -5.34
C ARG A 450 14.89 16.17 -6.60
N GLY A 451 14.37 15.26 -7.40
CA GLY A 451 15.01 14.78 -8.64
C GLY A 451 14.00 14.15 -9.59
N GLY A 452 14.48 13.71 -10.76
CA GLY A 452 13.67 13.04 -11.76
C GLY A 452 12.56 13.93 -12.31
N LEU A 453 11.38 13.35 -12.54
CA LEU A 453 10.23 14.07 -13.08
C LEU A 453 9.76 15.20 -12.17
N ALA A 454 9.91 15.05 -10.87
CA ALA A 454 9.48 16.05 -9.90
C ALA A 454 10.13 17.44 -10.06
N VAL A 455 11.33 17.52 -10.67
CA VAL A 455 12.05 18.79 -10.88
C VAL A 455 12.14 19.18 -12.35
N ASN A 456 11.78 18.28 -13.28
CA ASN A 456 11.85 18.52 -14.72
C ASN A 456 10.50 18.92 -15.34
N VAL A 457 9.42 18.85 -14.56
CA VAL A 457 8.11 19.38 -14.94
C VAL A 457 7.92 20.71 -14.24
N ILE A 458 7.95 21.79 -15.01
CA ILE A 458 7.71 23.14 -14.50
C ILE A 458 6.20 23.31 -14.38
N GLU A 459 5.69 23.45 -13.17
CA GLU A 459 4.31 23.91 -12.93
C GLU A 459 4.27 25.42 -13.21
N CYS A 460 3.57 25.82 -14.27
CA CYS A 460 3.24 27.22 -14.54
C CYS A 460 1.98 27.64 -13.79
#